data_fc148f81163c75d1ecb98cf0cd09ae93
#
_entry.id   fc148f81163c75d1ecb98cf0cd09ae93
#
_cell.length_a   1.000
_cell.length_b   1.000
_cell.length_c   1.000
_cell.angle_alpha   90.00
_cell.angle_beta   90.00
_cell.angle_gamma   90.00
#
_symmetry.space_group_name_H-M   'P 1'
#
loop_
_entity.id
_entity.type
_entity.pdbx_description
1 polymer ?
#
loop_
_entity_poly.entity_id
_entity_poly.type
_entity_poly.pdbx_seq_one_letter_code
_entity_poly.pdbx_strand_id
1 'polypeptide(L)' 'MAQADIGGKMIDAAVLDILTRERSKALSTREWKFRLAGYGYAINDVKGAQVVTTVPHDIELGVMPTHVA' A
#
# COMPACT_ATOMS: atom_id res chain seq x y z
N MET A 1 -9.71 11.89 -18.58
CA MET A 1 -9.68 11.74 -18.17
C MET A 1 -9.54 11.22 -17.47
N ALA A 2 -9.37 11.18 -17.01
CA ALA A 2 -9.27 10.81 -16.33
C ALA A 2 -9.44 10.06 -15.72
N GLN A 3 -9.39 9.70 -15.49
CA GLN A 3 -9.55 9.10 -15.02
C GLN A 3 -9.59 8.80 -14.13
N ALA A 4 -9.51 8.80 -13.81
CA ALA A 4 -9.57 8.51 -13.00
C ALA A 4 -9.70 8.05 -12.18
N ASP A 5 -9.69 8.01 -11.78
CA ASP A 5 -9.91 7.54 -11.10
C ASP A 5 -10.04 6.85 -10.10
N ILE A 6 -10.85 6.57 -9.78
CA ILE A 6 -11.15 5.71 -8.86
C ILE A 6 -10.06 4.89 -8.43
N GLY A 7 -9.60 4.81 -7.33
CA GLY A 7 -8.56 3.96 -6.93
C GLY A 7 -7.40 3.95 -7.88
N GLY A 8 -7.45 4.84 -8.82
CA GLY A 8 -6.44 4.88 -9.83
C GLY A 8 -5.23 5.70 -9.47
N LYS A 9 -5.25 6.27 -8.29
CA LYS A 9 -4.16 7.09 -7.82
C LYS A 9 -2.88 6.26 -7.69
N MET A 10 -1.79 6.77 -8.22
CA MET A 10 -0.52 6.06 -8.15
C MET A 10 0.20 6.38 -6.86
N ILE A 11 0.83 5.36 -6.30
CA ILE A 11 1.58 5.52 -5.06
C ILE A 11 2.90 6.22 -5.36
N ASP A 12 3.26 7.17 -4.51
CA ASP A 12 4.52 7.88 -4.65
C ASP A 12 5.70 6.91 -4.65
N ALA A 13 6.70 7.17 -5.47
CA ALA A 13 7.83 6.26 -5.62
C ALA A 13 8.56 5.98 -4.31
N ALA A 14 8.68 6.98 -3.46
CA ALA A 14 9.37 6.81 -2.18
C ALA A 14 8.59 5.86 -1.28
N VAL A 15 7.26 5.96 -1.28
CA VAL A 15 6.42 5.07 -0.48
C VAL A 15 6.47 3.68 -1.07
N LEU A 16 6.38 3.57 -2.39
CA LEU A 16 6.42 2.27 -3.06
C LEU A 16 7.73 1.54 -2.75
N ASP A 17 8.83 2.26 -2.68
CA ASP A 17 10.13 1.68 -2.34
C ASP A 17 10.11 1.07 -0.95
N ILE A 18 9.50 1.74 0.02
CA ILE A 18 9.36 1.22 1.37
C ILE A 18 8.52 -0.05 1.36
N LEU A 19 7.38 -0.02 0.65
CA LEU A 19 6.48 -1.16 0.58
C LEU A 19 7.20 -2.38 0.00
N THR A 20 7.92 -2.19 -1.09
CA THR A 20 8.62 -3.28 -1.76
C THR A 20 9.74 -3.84 -0.91
N ARG A 21 10.51 -2.96 -0.29
CA ARG A 21 11.64 -3.36 0.53
C ARG A 21 11.20 -4.15 1.74
N GLU A 22 10.14 -3.68 2.40
CA GLU A 22 9.64 -4.38 3.57
C GLU A 22 8.98 -5.70 3.19
N ARG A 23 8.38 -5.76 2.00
CA ARG A 23 7.77 -7.00 1.53
C ARG A 23 8.83 -8.09 1.36
N SER A 24 9.99 -7.74 0.83
CA SER A 24 11.04 -8.73 0.62
C SER A 24 11.65 -9.21 1.93
N LYS A 25 11.54 -8.42 3.00
CA LYS A 25 12.06 -8.82 4.31
C LYS A 25 11.05 -9.63 5.11
N ALA A 26 9.76 -9.49 4.77
CA ALA A 26 8.72 -10.13 5.55
C ALA A 26 8.58 -11.60 5.17
N LEU A 27 8.28 -12.43 6.15
CA LEU A 27 8.08 -13.86 5.96
C LEU A 27 6.66 -14.19 5.54
N SER A 28 5.75 -13.26 5.73
CA SER A 28 4.35 -13.46 5.37
C SER A 28 3.68 -12.11 5.12
N THR A 29 2.49 -12.15 4.52
CA THR A 29 1.71 -10.93 4.29
C THR A 29 1.38 -10.25 5.62
N ARG A 30 1.07 -11.06 6.62
CA ARG A 30 0.73 -10.55 7.94
C ARG A 30 1.90 -9.78 8.55
N GLU A 31 3.10 -10.34 8.45
CA GLU A 31 4.28 -9.69 8.97
C GLU A 31 4.59 -8.41 8.21
N TRP A 32 4.38 -8.45 6.89
CA TRP A 32 4.57 -7.30 6.04
C TRP A 32 3.68 -6.14 6.50
N LYS A 33 2.40 -6.43 6.71
CA LYS A 33 1.46 -5.41 7.18
C LYS A 33 1.87 -4.85 8.54
N PHE A 34 2.38 -5.72 9.40
CA PHE A 34 2.83 -5.30 10.72
C PHE A 34 4.03 -4.36 10.61
N ARG A 35 4.97 -4.68 9.73
CA ARG A 35 6.14 -3.83 9.49
C ARG A 35 5.74 -2.47 8.93
N LEU A 36 4.78 -2.46 8.03
CA LEU A 36 4.31 -1.21 7.43
C LEU A 36 3.63 -0.31 8.45
N ALA A 37 2.96 -0.90 9.42
CA ALA A 37 2.33 -0.12 10.49
C ALA A 37 3.37 0.69 11.25
N GLY A 38 4.57 0.17 11.38
CA GLY A 38 5.66 0.88 12.04
C GLY A 38 6.09 2.14 11.28
N TYR A 39 5.81 2.19 9.97
CA TYR A 39 6.09 3.37 9.17
C TYR A 39 4.88 4.30 9.09
N GLY A 40 3.75 3.85 9.60
CA GLY A 40 2.51 4.63 9.51
C GLY A 40 1.67 4.31 8.30
N TYR A 41 1.82 3.09 7.74
CA TYR A 41 1.06 2.68 6.56
C TYR A 41 0.22 1.44 6.86
N ALA A 42 -0.90 1.31 6.16
CA ALA A 42 -1.76 0.14 6.25
C ALA A 42 -2.21 -0.25 4.84
N ILE A 43 -2.54 -1.53 4.66
CA ILE A 43 -3.03 -2.04 3.40
C ILE A 43 -4.42 -2.58 3.62
N ASN A 44 -5.37 -2.09 2.82
CA ASN A 44 -6.76 -2.51 2.91
C ASN A 44 -7.21 -3.11 1.59
N ASP A 45 -7.96 -4.22 1.66
CA ASP A 45 -8.53 -4.82 0.47
C ASP A 45 -9.83 -4.12 0.15
N VAL A 46 -9.92 -3.54 -1.04
CA VAL A 46 -11.11 -2.87 -1.49
C VAL A 46 -11.47 -3.44 -2.87
N LYS A 47 -12.51 -4.25 -2.92
CA LYS A 47 -12.99 -4.85 -4.16
C LYS A 47 -11.89 -5.53 -4.96
N GLY A 48 -11.07 -6.28 -4.29
CA GLY A 48 -10.02 -7.03 -4.95
C GLY A 48 -8.73 -6.26 -5.18
N ALA A 49 -8.70 -4.97 -4.88
CA ALA A 49 -7.49 -4.16 -4.98
C ALA A 49 -6.94 -3.90 -3.59
N GLN A 50 -5.63 -3.78 -3.50
CA GLN A 50 -5.00 -3.45 -2.23
C GLN A 50 -4.69 -1.98 -2.20
N VAL A 51 -5.36 -1.26 -1.31
CA VAL A 51 -5.22 0.18 -1.19
C VAL A 51 -4.33 0.52 -0.01
N VAL A 52 -3.34 1.37 -0.23
CA VAL A 52 -2.42 1.79 0.82
C VAL A 52 -2.92 3.07 1.45
N THR A 53 -3.03 3.07 2.77
CA THR A 53 -3.48 4.24 3.52
C THR A 53 -2.49 4.56 4.61
N THR A 54 -2.60 5.77 5.17
CA THR A 54 -1.83 6.14 6.35
C THR A 54 -2.60 5.73 7.60
N VAL A 55 -1.90 5.54 8.71
CA VAL A 55 -2.53 5.33 10.00
C VAL A 55 -2.00 6.39 10.96
N PRO A 56 -2.84 6.87 11.85
CA PRO A 56 -4.23 6.46 12.14
C PRO A 56 -5.29 7.14 11.29
N HIS A 57 -4.93 8.05 10.40
CA HIS A 57 -5.92 8.89 9.71
C HIS A 57 -6.56 8.28 8.47
N ASP A 58 -6.09 7.12 8.02
CA ASP A 58 -6.66 6.43 6.86
C ASP A 58 -6.71 7.29 5.60
N ILE A 59 -5.69 8.08 5.37
CA ILE A 59 -5.60 8.85 4.14
C ILE A 59 -5.13 7.93 3.03
N GLU A 60 -5.92 7.81 1.98
CA GLU A 60 -5.59 6.91 0.88
C GLU A 60 -4.41 7.45 0.07
N LEU A 61 -3.38 6.61 -0.09
CA LEU A 61 -2.19 6.99 -0.85
C LEU A 61 -2.22 6.46 -2.29
N GLY A 62 -2.88 5.33 -2.50
CA GLY A 62 -2.99 4.76 -3.82
C GLY A 62 -3.20 3.27 -3.78
N VAL A 63 -3.27 2.66 -4.97
CA VAL A 63 -3.48 1.24 -5.13
C VAL A 63 -2.14 0.54 -5.31
N MET A 64 -1.95 -0.56 -4.57
CA MET A 64 -0.71 -1.33 -4.65
C MET A 64 -0.59 -2.01 -6.00
N PRO A 65 0.56 -1.91 -6.68
CA PRO A 65 0.78 -2.70 -7.90
C PRO A 65 0.74 -4.19 -7.54
N THR A 66 0.16 -4.99 -8.42
CA THR A 66 0.00 -6.41 -8.14
C THR A 66 1.33 -7.15 -7.97
N HIS A 67 2.37 -6.69 -8.64
CA HIS A 67 3.66 -7.37 -8.54
C HIS A 67 4.35 -7.20 -7.18
N VAL A 68 3.88 -6.27 -6.36
CA VAL A 68 4.46 -6.06 -5.03
C VAL A 68 3.77 -6.95 -4.00
N ALA A 69 2.47 -7.07 -4.14
CA ALA A 69 1.71 -7.89 -3.21
C ALA A 69 2.02 -9.37 -3.40
#